data_a55ced5f4f63ee4b69462cdc9e3c58ee
#
_entry.id   a55ced5f4f63ee4b69462cdc9e3c58ee
#
_cell.length_a   1.000
_cell.length_b   1.000
_cell.length_c   1.000
_cell.angle_alpha   90.00
_cell.angle_beta   90.00
_cell.angle_gamma   90.00
#
_symmetry.space_group_name_H-M   'P 1'
#
loop_
_entity.id
_entity.type
_entity.pdbx_description
1 polymer ?
#
loop_
_entity_poly.entity_id
_entity_poly.type
_entity_poly.pdbx_seq_one_letter_code
_entity_poly.pdbx_strand_id
1 'polypeptide(L)'
;MINPNFKTYYYPYAQGIKTGTTSKAGHCVISKASKDGYNYLGIIMNAPKQDVNGDGNPDNCAFLECKKMFKWAFDNLKLTKIADPSQIATVIDVKLSWSVDHVRLVPEKEVTALVPTGTDSTSVMLEVIPEETPTTVNAPVKKGEVIGKARIMYAEQEIATVNLVAAEDI
;
A
#
# COMPACT_ATOMS: atom_id res chain seq x y z
N MET A 1 -18.94 1.85 18.19
CA MET A 1 -17.67 1.12 18.09
C MET A 1 -16.71 1.38 19.24
N ILE A 2 -16.67 2.59 19.77
CA ILE A 2 -15.74 2.99 20.87
C ILE A 2 -16.28 2.74 22.29
N ASN A 3 -17.59 2.52 22.45
CA ASN A 3 -18.20 2.31 23.76
C ASN A 3 -18.26 0.82 24.12
N PRO A 4 -17.55 0.34 25.17
CA PRO A 4 -17.48 -1.07 25.54
C PRO A 4 -18.82 -1.64 26.04
N ASN A 5 -19.77 -0.78 26.45
CA ASN A 5 -21.09 -1.23 26.87
C ASN A 5 -21.95 -1.75 25.71
N PHE A 6 -21.65 -1.36 24.48
CA PHE A 6 -22.32 -1.86 23.28
C PHE A 6 -21.50 -2.99 22.62
N LYS A 7 -21.48 -4.15 23.25
CA LYS A 7 -20.62 -5.30 22.85
C LYS A 7 -20.73 -5.68 21.37
N THR A 8 -21.90 -5.59 20.79
CA THR A 8 -22.15 -5.90 19.37
C THR A 8 -21.27 -5.04 18.46
N TYR A 9 -21.18 -3.74 18.74
CA TYR A 9 -20.47 -2.78 17.91
C TYR A 9 -19.06 -2.44 18.41
N TYR A 10 -18.75 -2.81 19.65
CA TYR A 10 -17.47 -2.48 20.25
C TYR A 10 -16.30 -3.10 19.52
N TYR A 11 -15.29 -2.29 19.25
CA TYR A 11 -14.01 -2.71 18.74
C TYR A 11 -12.88 -1.99 19.49
N PRO A 12 -12.02 -2.70 20.22
CA PRO A 12 -11.09 -2.08 21.19
C PRO A 12 -10.06 -1.16 20.54
N TYR A 13 -9.77 -1.37 19.27
CA TYR A 13 -8.80 -0.56 18.52
C TYR A 13 -9.41 0.65 17.82
N ALA A 14 -10.75 0.77 17.80
CA ALA A 14 -11.43 1.90 17.18
C ALA A 14 -11.29 3.18 18.01
N GLN A 15 -10.99 4.29 17.34
CA GLN A 15 -10.75 5.60 17.96
C GLN A 15 -11.85 6.63 17.63
N GLY A 16 -12.92 6.20 17.01
CA GLY A 16 -14.03 7.06 16.60
C GLY A 16 -13.74 7.78 15.29
N ILE A 17 -14.35 8.82 15.03
CA ILE A 17 -14.23 10.06 14.26
C ILE A 17 -15.61 10.64 14.06
N LYS A 18 -16.46 10.12 13.16
CA LYS A 18 -17.75 10.73 12.84
C LYS A 18 -18.78 9.68 12.41
N THR A 19 -20.00 9.89 12.84
CA THR A 19 -21.19 9.16 12.36
C THR A 19 -22.16 10.13 11.72
N GLY A 20 -23.01 9.64 10.83
CA GLY A 20 -24.08 10.39 10.22
C GLY A 20 -25.19 9.48 9.75
N THR A 21 -26.41 10.00 9.78
CA THR A 21 -27.60 9.29 9.31
C THR A 21 -28.57 10.28 8.70
N THR A 22 -29.01 10.01 7.50
CA THR A 22 -30.14 10.68 6.85
C THR A 22 -30.98 9.67 6.09
N SER A 23 -32.22 10.04 5.76
CA SER A 23 -33.10 9.17 4.97
C SER A 23 -32.53 8.82 3.59
N LYS A 24 -31.74 9.73 2.99
CA LYS A 24 -31.10 9.49 1.67
C LYS A 24 -29.74 8.81 1.79
N ALA A 25 -28.93 9.17 2.78
CA ALA A 25 -27.56 8.69 2.90
C ALA A 25 -27.43 7.37 3.69
N GLY A 26 -28.53 6.88 4.28
CA GLY A 26 -28.49 5.72 5.16
C GLY A 26 -27.63 5.96 6.40
N HIS A 27 -27.12 4.91 6.99
CA HIS A 27 -26.17 4.99 8.10
C HIS A 27 -24.75 5.09 7.56
N CYS A 28 -24.01 6.09 8.04
CA CYS A 28 -22.61 6.32 7.64
C CYS A 28 -21.71 6.37 8.87
N VAL A 29 -20.48 5.87 8.72
CA VAL A 29 -19.43 5.99 9.74
C VAL A 29 -18.07 6.22 9.07
N ILE A 30 -17.31 7.13 9.67
CA ILE A 30 -15.87 7.26 9.46
C ILE A 30 -15.21 6.91 10.79
N SER A 31 -14.34 5.94 10.79
CA SER A 31 -13.64 5.49 11.98
C SER A 31 -12.18 5.23 11.69
N LYS A 32 -11.31 5.53 12.65
CA LYS A 32 -9.92 5.11 12.65
C LYS A 32 -9.76 3.93 13.59
N ALA A 33 -8.90 2.99 13.25
CA ALA A 33 -8.45 1.95 14.16
C ALA A 33 -6.92 1.84 14.13
N SER A 34 -6.33 1.62 15.31
CA SER A 34 -4.87 1.51 15.47
C SER A 34 -4.53 0.28 16.29
N LYS A 35 -3.62 -0.56 15.77
CA LYS A 35 -3.14 -1.78 16.45
C LYS A 35 -1.73 -2.10 15.95
N ASP A 36 -0.81 -2.40 16.86
CA ASP A 36 0.56 -2.87 16.56
C ASP A 36 1.32 -1.99 15.54
N GLY A 37 1.13 -0.66 15.63
CA GLY A 37 1.75 0.30 14.73
C GLY A 37 0.99 0.55 13.42
N TYR A 38 0.03 -0.29 13.07
CA TYR A 38 -0.82 -0.11 11.89
C TYR A 38 -1.98 0.83 12.18
N ASN A 39 -2.31 1.68 11.21
CA ASN A 39 -3.41 2.62 11.28
C ASN A 39 -4.28 2.49 10.05
N TYR A 40 -5.57 2.20 10.26
CA TYR A 40 -6.54 2.10 9.18
C TYR A 40 -7.64 3.13 9.35
N LEU A 41 -8.11 3.68 8.24
CA LEU A 41 -9.29 4.51 8.15
C LEU A 41 -10.40 3.71 7.47
N GLY A 42 -11.50 3.49 8.16
CA GLY A 42 -12.70 2.82 7.64
C GLY A 42 -13.78 3.84 7.32
N ILE A 43 -14.31 3.79 6.10
CA ILE A 43 -15.41 4.64 5.63
C ILE A 43 -16.52 3.74 5.14
N ILE A 44 -17.66 3.79 5.80
CA ILE A 44 -18.89 3.09 5.38
C ILE A 44 -19.94 4.13 5.08
N MET A 45 -20.56 4.00 3.94
CA MET A 45 -21.64 4.90 3.49
C MET A 45 -22.86 4.08 3.07
N ASN A 46 -24.03 4.65 3.29
CA ASN A 46 -25.33 4.09 2.87
C ASN A 46 -25.58 2.67 3.40
N ALA A 47 -25.12 2.36 4.62
CA ALA A 47 -25.42 1.06 5.22
C ALA A 47 -26.90 0.99 5.66
N PRO A 48 -27.56 -0.17 5.44
CA PRO A 48 -28.92 -0.39 5.87
C PRO A 48 -29.02 -0.48 7.40
N LYS A 49 -30.24 -0.44 7.88
CA LYS A 49 -30.61 -0.80 9.23
C LYS A 49 -31.40 -2.11 9.15
N GLN A 50 -30.78 -3.19 9.53
CA GLN A 50 -31.31 -4.55 9.43
C GLN A 50 -31.14 -5.29 10.74
N ASP A 51 -32.07 -6.13 11.09
CA ASP A 51 -31.89 -7.12 12.16
C ASP A 51 -30.99 -8.25 11.64
N VAL A 52 -29.71 -8.17 11.97
CA VAL A 52 -28.68 -9.11 11.51
C VAL A 52 -28.57 -10.32 12.46
N ASN A 53 -28.94 -10.14 13.72
CA ASN A 53 -28.82 -11.16 14.77
C ASN A 53 -30.15 -11.90 15.06
N GLY A 54 -31.27 -11.45 14.51
CA GLY A 54 -32.59 -12.07 14.68
C GLY A 54 -33.25 -11.78 16.03
N ASP A 55 -32.86 -10.72 16.73
CA ASP A 55 -33.42 -10.33 18.04
C ASP A 55 -34.66 -9.45 17.95
N GLY A 56 -35.11 -9.15 16.74
CA GLY A 56 -36.27 -8.30 16.45
C GLY A 56 -35.94 -6.80 16.44
N ASN A 57 -34.68 -6.40 16.68
CA ASN A 57 -34.24 -5.01 16.69
C ASN A 57 -33.27 -4.76 15.54
N PRO A 58 -33.49 -3.71 14.74
CA PRO A 58 -32.57 -3.40 13.65
C PRO A 58 -31.19 -2.94 14.13
N ASP A 59 -30.13 -3.58 13.64
CA ASP A 59 -28.73 -3.23 13.88
C ASP A 59 -28.27 -2.05 13.03
N ASN A 60 -27.28 -1.32 13.52
CA ASN A 60 -26.54 -0.36 12.71
C ASN A 60 -25.44 -1.08 11.90
N CYS A 61 -25.77 -1.47 10.68
CA CYS A 61 -24.85 -2.22 9.81
C CYS A 61 -23.58 -1.45 9.47
N ALA A 62 -23.56 -0.09 9.50
CA ALA A 62 -22.34 0.68 9.29
C ALA A 62 -21.27 0.35 10.34
N PHE A 63 -21.66 0.17 11.59
CA PHE A 63 -20.71 -0.19 12.65
C PHE A 63 -20.26 -1.65 12.55
N LEU A 64 -21.16 -2.56 12.18
CA LEU A 64 -20.83 -3.98 12.00
C LEU A 64 -19.84 -4.17 10.86
N GLU A 65 -20.11 -3.57 9.71
CA GLU A 65 -19.24 -3.68 8.53
C GLU A 65 -17.89 -3.03 8.77
N CYS A 66 -17.85 -1.84 9.38
CA CYS A 66 -16.59 -1.18 9.73
C CYS A 66 -15.73 -2.03 10.68
N LYS A 67 -16.36 -2.67 11.68
CA LYS A 67 -15.68 -3.61 12.59
C LYS A 67 -15.12 -4.80 11.85
N LYS A 68 -15.89 -5.42 10.93
CA LYS A 68 -15.45 -6.55 10.11
C LYS A 68 -14.27 -6.16 9.22
N MET A 69 -14.35 -4.99 8.56
CA MET A 69 -13.26 -4.48 7.71
C MET A 69 -11.97 -4.27 8.50
N PHE A 70 -12.02 -3.64 9.65
CA PHE A 70 -10.85 -3.47 10.50
C PHE A 70 -10.25 -4.80 10.94
N LYS A 71 -11.11 -5.72 11.41
CA LYS A 71 -10.65 -7.05 11.79
C LYS A 71 -9.94 -7.74 10.64
N TRP A 72 -10.57 -7.74 9.46
CA TRP A 72 -9.97 -8.33 8.28
C TRP A 72 -8.63 -7.68 7.92
N ALA A 73 -8.55 -6.34 7.94
CA ALA A 73 -7.33 -5.62 7.60
C ALA A 73 -6.16 -5.96 8.55
N PHE A 74 -6.42 -5.96 9.87
CA PHE A 74 -5.38 -6.31 10.85
C PHE A 74 -4.97 -7.79 10.80
N ASP A 75 -5.88 -8.68 10.44
CA ASP A 75 -5.60 -10.12 10.37
C ASP A 75 -4.90 -10.51 9.05
N ASN A 76 -5.12 -9.76 7.97
CA ASN A 76 -4.75 -10.18 6.62
C ASN A 76 -3.75 -9.26 5.90
N LEU A 77 -3.50 -8.04 6.37
CA LEU A 77 -2.56 -7.13 5.71
C LEU A 77 -1.29 -6.96 6.53
N LYS A 78 -0.14 -6.98 5.84
CA LYS A 78 1.18 -6.69 6.43
C LYS A 78 1.96 -5.71 5.59
N LEU A 79 2.73 -4.85 6.26
CA LEU A 79 3.74 -4.03 5.62
C LEU A 79 4.92 -4.94 5.26
N THR A 80 5.14 -5.12 3.97
CA THR A 80 6.17 -6.02 3.43
C THR A 80 7.14 -5.20 2.59
N LYS A 81 8.43 -5.50 2.73
CA LYS A 81 9.46 -4.97 1.85
C LYS A 81 9.31 -5.59 0.46
N ILE A 82 9.18 -4.75 -0.55
CA ILE A 82 8.87 -5.15 -1.92
C ILE A 82 9.95 -4.79 -2.94
N ALA A 83 10.80 -3.83 -2.62
CA ALA A 83 12.00 -3.53 -3.39
C ALA A 83 13.09 -2.93 -2.49
N ASP A 84 14.34 -3.15 -2.83
CA ASP A 84 15.48 -2.56 -2.14
C ASP A 84 16.67 -2.29 -3.07
N PRO A 85 17.66 -1.46 -2.62
CA PRO A 85 18.83 -1.11 -3.41
C PRO A 85 19.76 -2.27 -3.81
N SER A 86 19.58 -3.47 -3.25
CA SER A 86 20.35 -4.65 -3.67
C SER A 86 19.78 -5.34 -4.91
N GLN A 87 18.55 -4.98 -5.29
CA GLN A 87 17.84 -5.58 -6.42
C GLN A 87 18.18 -4.82 -7.71
N ILE A 88 18.75 -5.51 -8.68
CA ILE A 88 18.99 -4.93 -10.01
C ILE A 88 17.65 -4.83 -10.73
N ALA A 89 17.25 -3.61 -11.08
CA ALA A 89 16.03 -3.34 -11.83
C ALA A 89 16.26 -3.53 -13.34
N THR A 90 17.36 -2.98 -13.84
CA THR A 90 17.77 -3.08 -15.25
C THR A 90 19.25 -2.75 -15.41
N VAL A 91 19.76 -3.01 -16.61
CA VAL A 91 21.10 -2.62 -17.05
C VAL A 91 20.93 -1.79 -18.32
N ILE A 92 21.63 -0.67 -18.40
CA ILE A 92 21.60 0.23 -19.56
C ILE A 92 23.01 0.49 -20.08
N ASP A 93 23.11 0.85 -21.37
CA ASP A 93 24.39 1.10 -22.01
C ASP A 93 25.03 2.42 -21.55
N VAL A 94 26.36 2.43 -21.48
CA VAL A 94 27.17 3.64 -21.21
C VAL A 94 27.99 3.98 -22.43
N LYS A 95 27.90 5.24 -22.88
CA LYS A 95 28.73 5.81 -23.93
C LYS A 95 29.83 6.69 -23.34
N LEU A 96 30.87 6.93 -24.10
CA LEU A 96 32.02 7.80 -23.73
C LEU A 96 32.80 7.28 -22.51
N SER A 97 32.66 6.02 -22.18
CA SER A 97 33.51 5.35 -21.17
C SER A 97 34.58 4.50 -21.87
N TRP A 98 35.77 4.41 -21.25
CA TRP A 98 36.90 3.62 -21.76
C TRP A 98 36.96 2.23 -21.10
N SER A 99 36.27 2.03 -20.00
CA SER A 99 36.43 0.83 -19.16
C SER A 99 35.17 -0.01 -18.98
N VAL A 100 33.99 0.59 -19.20
CA VAL A 100 32.71 -0.06 -18.90
C VAL A 100 31.67 0.31 -19.95
N ASP A 101 30.95 -0.69 -20.45
CA ASP A 101 29.96 -0.52 -21.52
C ASP A 101 28.53 -0.38 -21.00
N HIS A 102 28.30 -0.64 -19.71
CA HIS A 102 26.96 -0.66 -19.12
C HIS A 102 26.98 -0.28 -17.63
N VAL A 103 25.86 0.17 -17.14
CA VAL A 103 25.62 0.47 -15.71
C VAL A 103 24.36 -0.20 -15.22
N ARG A 104 24.43 -0.75 -14.00
CA ARG A 104 23.29 -1.36 -13.33
C ARG A 104 22.47 -0.26 -12.65
N LEU A 105 21.15 -0.32 -12.83
CA LEU A 105 20.21 0.54 -12.15
C LEU A 105 19.51 -0.26 -11.04
N VAL A 106 19.46 0.35 -9.86
CA VAL A 106 18.86 -0.23 -8.65
C VAL A 106 17.85 0.76 -8.06
N PRO A 107 16.87 0.29 -7.28
CA PRO A 107 16.00 1.19 -6.53
C PRO A 107 16.81 2.14 -5.62
N GLU A 108 16.47 3.42 -5.63
CA GLU A 108 17.13 4.46 -4.82
C GLU A 108 17.04 4.17 -3.31
N LYS A 109 15.94 3.56 -2.89
CA LYS A 109 15.64 3.27 -1.49
C LYS A 109 14.79 2.01 -1.34
N GLU A 110 14.73 1.51 -0.13
CA GLU A 110 13.79 0.47 0.23
C GLU A 110 12.36 0.96 0.05
N VAL A 111 11.52 0.13 -0.58
CA VAL A 111 10.09 0.38 -0.72
C VAL A 111 9.33 -0.71 0.02
N THR A 112 8.42 -0.27 0.89
CA THR A 112 7.49 -1.15 1.60
C THR A 112 6.07 -0.86 1.14
N ALA A 113 5.25 -1.90 1.04
CA ALA A 113 3.84 -1.77 0.74
C ALA A 113 2.99 -2.63 1.66
N LEU A 114 1.75 -2.21 1.83
CA LEU A 114 0.76 -2.96 2.57
C LEU A 114 0.15 -4.00 1.61
N VAL A 115 0.49 -5.26 1.82
CA VAL A 115 0.07 -6.39 0.98
C VAL A 115 -0.56 -7.48 1.82
N PRO A 116 -1.37 -8.38 1.23
CA PRO A 116 -1.92 -9.53 1.93
C PRO A 116 -0.84 -10.37 2.59
N THR A 117 -1.14 -10.88 3.76
CA THR A 117 -0.26 -11.83 4.47
C THR A 117 -0.06 -13.07 3.63
N GLY A 118 1.20 -13.47 3.43
CA GLY A 118 1.56 -14.59 2.55
C GLY A 118 1.81 -14.18 1.10
N THR A 119 1.76 -12.87 0.77
CA THR A 119 2.27 -12.39 -0.52
C THR A 119 3.75 -12.72 -0.61
N ASP A 120 4.12 -13.51 -1.61
CA ASP A 120 5.50 -13.81 -1.95
C ASP A 120 6.13 -12.61 -2.65
N SER A 121 7.42 -12.39 -2.44
CA SER A 121 8.20 -11.37 -3.15
C SER A 121 8.16 -11.55 -4.68
N THR A 122 7.94 -12.79 -5.17
CA THR A 122 7.77 -13.09 -6.59
C THR A 122 6.42 -12.60 -7.16
N SER A 123 5.44 -12.32 -6.29
CA SER A 123 4.14 -11.77 -6.69
C SER A 123 4.19 -10.26 -6.93
N VAL A 124 5.30 -9.63 -6.55
CA VAL A 124 5.53 -8.19 -6.76
C VAL A 124 6.56 -8.03 -7.87
N MET A 125 6.21 -7.30 -8.90
CA MET A 125 7.07 -7.07 -10.06
C MET A 125 7.60 -5.65 -10.05
N LEU A 126 8.91 -5.51 -10.25
CA LEU A 126 9.56 -4.22 -10.50
C LEU A 126 9.62 -4.02 -12.02
N GLU A 127 8.82 -3.10 -12.53
CA GLU A 127 8.73 -2.82 -13.97
C GLU A 127 9.34 -1.45 -14.28
N VAL A 128 10.37 -1.44 -15.11
CA VAL A 128 11.02 -0.19 -15.56
C VAL A 128 10.03 0.61 -16.40
N ILE A 129 9.96 1.92 -16.17
CA ILE A 129 9.14 2.84 -16.97
C ILE A 129 9.97 3.33 -18.16
N PRO A 130 9.69 2.85 -19.40
CA PRO A 130 10.54 3.14 -20.57
C PRO A 130 10.57 4.63 -20.92
N GLU A 131 9.47 5.36 -20.69
CA GLU A 131 9.34 6.78 -21.00
C GLU A 131 10.16 7.66 -20.04
N GLU A 132 10.52 7.12 -18.86
CA GLU A 132 11.25 7.83 -17.81
C GLU A 132 12.64 7.21 -17.55
N THR A 133 13.04 6.18 -18.33
CA THR A 133 14.31 5.49 -18.15
C THR A 133 15.00 5.36 -19.51
N PRO A 134 16.11 6.07 -19.76
CA PRO A 134 16.84 5.96 -21.01
C PRO A 134 17.48 4.57 -21.16
N THR A 135 17.67 4.14 -22.39
CA THR A 135 18.39 2.89 -22.69
C THR A 135 19.91 3.09 -22.70
N THR A 136 20.36 4.35 -22.72
CA THR A 136 21.79 4.72 -22.82
C THR A 136 22.05 6.00 -22.04
N VAL A 137 23.19 6.07 -21.35
CA VAL A 137 23.72 7.29 -20.69
C VAL A 137 25.16 7.56 -21.14
N ASN A 138 25.61 8.81 -20.97
CA ASN A 138 27.01 9.17 -21.23
C ASN A 138 27.80 9.20 -19.91
N ALA A 139 29.01 8.68 -19.92
CA ALA A 139 29.95 8.84 -18.83
C ALA A 139 30.38 10.34 -18.70
N PRO A 140 30.76 10.81 -17.51
CA PRO A 140 30.78 10.08 -16.25
C PRO A 140 29.40 9.95 -15.60
N VAL A 141 29.14 8.84 -14.93
CA VAL A 141 27.92 8.57 -14.13
C VAL A 141 28.35 8.33 -12.70
N LYS A 142 27.68 8.98 -11.74
CA LYS A 142 28.00 8.80 -10.32
C LYS A 142 27.06 7.81 -9.66
N LYS A 143 27.61 6.99 -8.77
CA LYS A 143 26.82 6.13 -7.91
C LYS A 143 25.75 6.93 -7.18
N GLY A 144 24.50 6.46 -7.21
CA GLY A 144 23.34 7.14 -6.61
C GLY A 144 22.73 8.22 -7.49
N GLU A 145 23.26 8.49 -8.68
CA GLU A 145 22.66 9.41 -9.65
C GLU A 145 21.34 8.83 -10.15
N VAL A 146 20.26 9.62 -10.12
CA VAL A 146 18.93 9.21 -10.60
C VAL A 146 18.96 9.21 -12.13
N ILE A 147 18.71 8.05 -12.71
CA ILE A 147 18.73 7.85 -14.16
C ILE A 147 17.36 7.52 -14.73
N GLY A 148 16.52 6.85 -13.95
CA GLY A 148 15.20 6.43 -14.40
C GLY A 148 14.22 6.19 -13.28
N LYS A 149 13.11 5.55 -13.62
CA LYS A 149 12.08 5.14 -12.66
C LYS A 149 11.55 3.76 -12.96
N ALA A 150 11.06 3.12 -11.92
CA ALA A 150 10.31 1.88 -12.01
C ALA A 150 9.00 1.98 -11.24
N ARG A 151 7.98 1.31 -11.74
CA ARG A 151 6.74 1.05 -11.02
C ARG A 151 6.81 -0.30 -10.35
N ILE A 152 6.18 -0.40 -9.21
CA ILE A 152 6.05 -1.63 -8.46
C ILE A 152 4.61 -2.12 -8.64
N MET A 153 4.47 -3.28 -9.26
CA MET A 153 3.20 -3.87 -9.62
C MET A 153 2.85 -5.03 -8.68
N TYR A 154 1.63 -5.09 -8.22
CA TYR A 154 1.05 -6.22 -7.51
C TYR A 154 -0.35 -6.50 -8.04
N ALA A 155 -0.64 -7.76 -8.45
CA ALA A 155 -1.92 -8.16 -9.03
C ALA A 155 -2.38 -7.20 -10.16
N GLU A 156 -1.47 -6.88 -11.08
CA GLU A 156 -1.69 -5.97 -12.24
C GLU A 156 -1.99 -4.52 -11.85
N GLN A 157 -1.84 -4.15 -10.58
CA GLN A 157 -2.03 -2.77 -10.12
C GLN A 157 -0.68 -2.16 -9.71
N GLU A 158 -0.48 -0.91 -10.11
CA GLU A 158 0.64 -0.11 -9.60
C GLU A 158 0.38 0.26 -8.15
N ILE A 159 1.30 -0.14 -7.27
CA ILE A 159 1.20 0.13 -5.82
C ILE A 159 2.20 1.18 -5.35
N ALA A 160 3.28 1.40 -6.09
CA ALA A 160 4.28 2.42 -5.81
C ALA A 160 5.14 2.70 -7.04
N THR A 161 5.83 3.85 -7.03
CA THR A 161 6.92 4.19 -7.96
C THR A 161 8.19 4.45 -7.18
N VAL A 162 9.34 4.12 -7.76
CA VAL A 162 10.65 4.36 -7.17
C VAL A 162 11.63 4.88 -8.22
N ASN A 163 12.51 5.80 -7.83
CA ASN A 163 13.61 6.22 -8.66
C ASN A 163 14.61 5.06 -8.84
N LEU A 164 15.18 4.95 -10.02
CA LEU A 164 16.30 4.08 -10.31
C LEU A 164 17.58 4.89 -10.36
N VAL A 165 18.58 4.44 -9.61
CA VAL A 165 19.87 5.10 -9.50
C VAL A 165 21.00 4.18 -9.98
N ALA A 166 22.11 4.78 -10.41
CA ALA A 166 23.32 4.04 -10.73
C ALA A 166 23.86 3.32 -9.49
N ALA A 167 24.13 2.02 -9.63
CA ALA A 167 24.66 1.20 -8.54
C ALA A 167 26.15 1.46 -8.26
N GLU A 168 26.87 2.05 -9.21
CA GLU A 168 28.31 2.23 -9.22
C GLU A 168 28.73 3.53 -9.95
N ASP A 169 29.95 3.98 -9.73
CA ASP A 169 30.58 5.07 -10.49
C ASP A 169 31.13 4.53 -11.83
N ILE A 170 30.94 5.33 -12.89
CA ILE A 170 31.46 5.04 -14.23
C ILE A 170 32.29 6.25 -14.71
#